data_af1a40a10ccc61a2f8ebda037dd36adc
#
_entry.id   af1a40a10ccc61a2f8ebda037dd36adc
#
_cell.length_a   1.000
_cell.length_b   1.000
_cell.length_c   1.000
_cell.angle_alpha   90.00
_cell.angle_beta   90.00
_cell.angle_gamma   90.00
#
_symmetry.space_group_name_H-M   'P 1'
#
loop_
_entity.id
_entity.type
_entity.pdbx_description
1 polymer ?
#
loop_
_entity_poly.entity_id
_entity_poly.type
_entity_poly.pdbx_seq_one_letter_code
_entity_poly.pdbx_strand_id
1 'polypeptide(L)'
;MFRFNAVRASHFLPSLFLLLAGLAAAYVRDLSVFFTSLFNVLPTLVLLLGGAYCAVYRRQRELFLMLTVYIAYFLLDTQTDFYRDHGRVREDAAVIFHLVCLLLPALFGLYGAWQERTHLLQDLVARGAVLFAVGSVAVALQQSYPEALLTWLAEIRWPALHGHWMSLIQMVYPLFLGVFILLVVQYLRAPRPLHAAQLIGLLGIFWMLPQTFILPFTLNIMCSQVMLMIAAAVAHEAYQMAFRDELTGLPGRRALNERLQRLGRNYVIAMADVDHFKQ
;
A
#
# COMPACT_ATOMS: atom_id res chain seq x y z
N MET A 1 10.08 27.92 -5.12
CA MET A 1 8.85 27.95 -5.96
C MET A 1 8.46 26.51 -6.27
N PHE A 2 7.40 25.98 -5.69
CA PHE A 2 6.95 24.60 -5.89
C PHE A 2 6.27 24.49 -7.28
N ARG A 3 6.87 23.76 -8.22
CA ARG A 3 6.21 23.40 -9.48
C ARG A 3 5.39 22.13 -9.23
N PHE A 4 4.07 22.21 -9.34
CA PHE A 4 3.20 21.06 -9.39
C PHE A 4 3.12 20.51 -10.79
N ASN A 5 3.34 19.21 -10.94
CA ASN A 5 3.26 18.54 -12.23
C ASN A 5 1.81 18.11 -12.54
N ALA A 6 1.49 17.98 -13.82
CA ALA A 6 0.17 17.54 -14.24
C ALA A 6 -0.14 16.11 -13.78
N VAL A 7 -1.37 15.88 -13.33
CA VAL A 7 -1.87 14.56 -12.96
C VAL A 7 -1.95 13.67 -14.21
N ARG A 8 -1.39 12.45 -14.14
CA ARG A 8 -1.45 11.47 -15.22
C ARG A 8 -2.43 10.35 -14.85
N ALA A 9 -3.57 10.29 -15.52
CA ALA A 9 -4.58 9.26 -15.27
C ALA A 9 -4.02 7.83 -15.40
N SER A 10 -3.06 7.61 -16.30
CA SER A 10 -2.41 6.31 -16.50
C SER A 10 -1.70 5.76 -15.26
N HIS A 11 -1.29 6.62 -14.32
CA HIS A 11 -0.67 6.17 -13.08
C HIS A 11 -1.68 5.57 -12.10
N PHE A 12 -2.93 6.02 -12.15
CA PHE A 12 -4.00 5.59 -11.24
C PHE A 12 -4.76 4.37 -11.74
N LEU A 13 -4.89 4.19 -13.07
CA LEU A 13 -5.73 3.15 -13.66
C LEU A 13 -5.46 1.73 -13.12
N PRO A 14 -4.21 1.23 -13.03
CA PRO A 14 -3.95 -0.12 -12.52
C PRO A 14 -4.39 -0.29 -11.07
N SER A 15 -4.05 0.68 -10.22
CA SER A 15 -4.40 0.64 -8.79
C SER A 15 -5.90 0.81 -8.57
N LEU A 16 -6.57 1.67 -9.35
CA LEU A 16 -8.02 1.83 -9.29
C LEU A 16 -8.74 0.55 -9.74
N PHE A 17 -8.28 -0.09 -10.81
CA PHE A 17 -8.82 -1.37 -11.25
C PHE A 17 -8.71 -2.44 -10.15
N LEU A 18 -7.53 -2.56 -9.51
CA LEU A 18 -7.31 -3.50 -8.41
C LEU A 18 -8.21 -3.16 -7.22
N LEU A 19 -8.36 -1.87 -6.84
CA LEU A 19 -9.26 -1.46 -5.76
C LEU A 19 -10.70 -1.87 -6.06
N LEU A 20 -11.21 -1.58 -7.25
CA LEU A 20 -12.58 -1.92 -7.64
C LEU A 20 -12.80 -3.43 -7.68
N ALA A 21 -11.82 -4.20 -8.17
CA ALA A 21 -11.87 -5.66 -8.14
C ALA A 21 -11.88 -6.20 -6.71
N GLY A 22 -11.07 -5.63 -5.81
CA GLY A 22 -11.07 -5.99 -4.39
C GLY A 22 -12.39 -5.67 -3.70
N LEU A 23 -12.94 -4.47 -3.95
CA LEU A 23 -14.25 -4.08 -3.44
C LEU A 23 -15.35 -5.03 -3.93
N ALA A 24 -15.38 -5.35 -5.22
CA ALA A 24 -16.34 -6.29 -5.77
C ALA A 24 -16.21 -7.68 -5.13
N ALA A 25 -14.99 -8.19 -4.97
CA ALA A 25 -14.72 -9.48 -4.35
C ALA A 25 -15.13 -9.53 -2.87
N ALA A 26 -14.97 -8.44 -2.11
CA ALA A 26 -15.34 -8.36 -0.70
C ALA A 26 -16.86 -8.50 -0.45
N TYR A 27 -17.69 -8.17 -1.44
CA TYR A 27 -19.15 -8.33 -1.34
C TYR A 27 -19.67 -9.70 -1.80
N VAL A 28 -18.81 -10.58 -2.30
CA VAL A 28 -19.21 -11.96 -2.68
C VAL A 28 -19.42 -12.79 -1.41
N ARG A 29 -20.65 -13.25 -1.17
CA ARG A 29 -21.01 -13.97 0.04
C ARG A 29 -20.79 -15.48 -0.07
N ASP A 30 -21.10 -16.05 -1.22
CA ASP A 30 -21.05 -17.49 -1.46
C ASP A 30 -19.78 -17.87 -2.24
N LEU A 31 -18.68 -17.98 -1.52
CA LEU A 31 -17.41 -18.41 -2.08
C LEU A 31 -17.28 -19.94 -1.99
N SER A 32 -16.80 -20.56 -3.07
CA SER A 32 -16.44 -21.97 -3.01
C SER A 32 -15.25 -22.18 -2.06
N VAL A 33 -15.10 -23.40 -1.53
CA VAL A 33 -14.00 -23.78 -0.62
C VAL A 33 -12.63 -23.42 -1.20
N PHE A 34 -12.49 -23.56 -2.52
CA PHE A 34 -11.25 -23.19 -3.22
C PHE A 34 -10.92 -21.70 -3.06
N PHE A 35 -11.87 -20.79 -3.31
CA PHE A 35 -11.65 -19.35 -3.18
C PHE A 35 -11.45 -18.93 -1.72
N THR A 36 -12.13 -19.55 -0.78
CA THR A 36 -11.92 -19.34 0.66
C THR A 36 -10.48 -19.65 1.05
N SER A 37 -9.98 -20.83 0.67
CA SER A 37 -8.60 -21.23 0.93
C SER A 37 -7.58 -20.32 0.23
N LEU A 38 -7.87 -19.90 -1.00
CA LEU A 38 -7.03 -18.99 -1.76
C LEU A 38 -6.92 -17.64 -1.05
N PHE A 39 -8.03 -17.04 -0.62
CA PHE A 39 -8.01 -15.72 0.03
C PHE A 39 -7.29 -15.75 1.38
N ASN A 40 -7.33 -16.84 2.13
CA ASN A 40 -6.60 -16.98 3.38
C ASN A 40 -5.07 -16.99 3.16
N VAL A 41 -4.60 -17.56 2.07
CA VAL A 41 -3.15 -17.64 1.77
C VAL A 41 -2.65 -16.44 0.99
N LEU A 42 -3.55 -15.73 0.29
CA LEU A 42 -3.22 -14.66 -0.66
C LEU A 42 -2.34 -13.55 -0.05
N PRO A 43 -2.61 -12.99 1.16
CA PRO A 43 -1.78 -11.94 1.73
C PRO A 43 -0.33 -12.38 1.91
N THR A 44 -0.13 -13.60 2.39
CA THR A 44 1.21 -14.18 2.59
C THR A 44 1.93 -14.41 1.26
N LEU A 45 1.24 -14.94 0.25
CA LEU A 45 1.81 -15.13 -1.08
C LEU A 45 2.21 -13.80 -1.72
N VAL A 46 1.34 -12.79 -1.65
CA VAL A 46 1.64 -11.46 -2.21
C VAL A 46 2.81 -10.80 -1.50
N LEU A 47 2.91 -10.92 -0.16
CA LEU A 47 4.07 -10.43 0.57
C LEU A 47 5.35 -11.15 0.15
N LEU A 48 5.35 -12.47 0.07
CA LEU A 48 6.55 -13.25 -0.28
C LEU A 48 7.02 -12.92 -1.70
N LEU A 49 6.12 -12.96 -2.68
CA LEU A 49 6.47 -12.69 -4.07
C LEU A 49 6.81 -11.21 -4.32
N GLY A 50 5.97 -10.29 -3.84
CA GLY A 50 6.18 -8.86 -3.96
C GLY A 50 7.36 -8.37 -3.13
N GLY A 51 7.55 -8.91 -1.93
CA GLY A 51 8.69 -8.62 -1.07
C GLY A 51 10.01 -9.11 -1.68
N ALA A 52 10.05 -10.34 -2.21
CA ALA A 52 11.20 -10.85 -2.94
C ALA A 52 11.52 -9.96 -4.16
N TYR A 53 10.49 -9.56 -4.91
CA TYR A 53 10.62 -8.63 -6.03
C TYR A 53 11.22 -7.28 -5.58
N CYS A 54 10.69 -6.67 -4.52
CA CYS A 54 11.22 -5.44 -3.94
C CYS A 54 12.68 -5.59 -3.46
N ALA A 55 13.04 -6.74 -2.86
CA ALA A 55 14.40 -7.03 -2.42
C ALA A 55 15.39 -7.12 -3.60
N VAL A 56 15.02 -7.83 -4.67
CA VAL A 56 15.83 -7.97 -5.89
C VAL A 56 16.10 -6.61 -6.54
N TYR A 57 15.08 -5.75 -6.61
CA TYR A 57 15.20 -4.41 -7.20
C TYR A 57 15.68 -3.35 -6.20
N ARG A 58 16.10 -3.76 -4.98
CA ARG A 58 16.56 -2.86 -3.90
C ARG A 58 15.57 -1.77 -3.51
N ARG A 59 14.28 -2.08 -3.60
CA ARG A 59 13.17 -1.18 -3.27
C ARG A 59 12.72 -1.38 -1.82
N GLN A 60 13.53 -0.86 -0.87
CA GLN A 60 13.29 -1.09 0.55
C GLN A 60 12.06 -0.37 1.07
N ARG A 61 11.78 0.83 0.58
CA ARG A 61 10.60 1.60 0.96
C ARG A 61 9.32 0.79 0.73
N GLU A 62 9.20 0.21 -0.45
CA GLU A 62 8.05 -0.57 -0.88
C GLU A 62 7.94 -1.89 -0.10
N LEU A 63 9.06 -2.51 0.20
CA LEU A 63 9.12 -3.68 1.08
C LEU A 63 8.54 -3.37 2.46
N PHE A 64 8.95 -2.26 3.09
CA PHE A 64 8.44 -1.87 4.41
C PHE A 64 6.98 -1.41 4.38
N LEU A 65 6.50 -0.80 3.28
CA LEU A 65 5.08 -0.54 3.08
C LEU A 65 4.27 -1.84 3.05
N MET A 66 4.70 -2.83 2.28
CA MET A 66 4.04 -4.14 2.22
C MET A 66 4.10 -4.86 3.58
N LEU A 67 5.25 -4.80 4.25
CA LEU A 67 5.43 -5.42 5.58
C LEU A 67 4.51 -4.79 6.63
N THR A 68 4.34 -3.46 6.60
CA THR A 68 3.42 -2.75 7.50
C THR A 68 1.96 -3.19 7.29
N VAL A 69 1.53 -3.30 6.02
CA VAL A 69 0.19 -3.79 5.69
C VAL A 69 0.01 -5.25 6.12
N TYR A 70 1.03 -6.09 5.92
CA TYR A 70 0.98 -7.50 6.32
C TYR A 70 0.96 -7.69 7.84
N ILE A 71 1.72 -6.91 8.60
CA ILE A 71 1.69 -6.96 10.07
C ILE A 71 0.28 -6.58 10.57
N ALA A 72 -0.31 -5.53 10.01
CA ALA A 72 -1.67 -5.14 10.34
C ALA A 72 -2.69 -6.25 9.99
N TYR A 73 -2.53 -6.87 8.81
CA TYR A 73 -3.31 -8.05 8.42
C TYR A 73 -3.18 -9.16 9.47
N PHE A 74 -1.97 -9.58 9.80
CA PHE A 74 -1.71 -10.68 10.72
C PHE A 74 -2.31 -10.43 12.11
N LEU A 75 -2.17 -9.20 12.64
CA LEU A 75 -2.72 -8.83 13.94
C LEU A 75 -4.26 -8.84 13.94
N LEU A 76 -4.89 -8.37 12.88
CA LEU A 76 -6.36 -8.35 12.79
C LEU A 76 -6.94 -9.72 12.41
N ASP A 77 -6.26 -10.51 11.60
CA ASP A 77 -6.70 -11.85 11.19
C ASP A 77 -6.84 -12.79 12.40
N THR A 78 -5.88 -12.75 13.31
CA THR A 78 -5.96 -13.50 14.58
C THR A 78 -7.18 -13.11 15.43
N GLN A 79 -7.65 -11.87 15.35
CA GLN A 79 -8.84 -11.42 16.07
C GLN A 79 -10.14 -11.82 15.35
N THR A 80 -10.15 -11.73 14.01
CA THR A 80 -11.32 -12.14 13.20
C THR A 80 -11.53 -13.64 13.23
N ASP A 81 -10.47 -14.44 13.21
CA ASP A 81 -10.55 -15.90 13.36
C ASP A 81 -11.09 -16.30 14.72
N PHE A 82 -10.58 -15.68 15.79
CA PHE A 82 -11.11 -15.93 17.13
C PHE A 82 -12.60 -15.58 17.24
N TYR A 83 -13.04 -14.46 16.65
CA TYR A 83 -14.45 -14.06 16.60
C TYR A 83 -15.30 -15.08 15.82
N ARG A 84 -14.78 -15.59 14.71
CA ARG A 84 -15.46 -16.61 13.88
C ARG A 84 -15.64 -17.93 14.62
N ASP A 85 -14.62 -18.36 15.37
CA ASP A 85 -14.63 -19.66 16.05
C ASP A 85 -15.46 -19.64 17.36
N HIS A 86 -15.47 -18.52 18.08
CA HIS A 86 -16.05 -18.44 19.42
C HIS A 86 -17.31 -17.56 19.49
N GLY A 87 -17.66 -16.82 18.45
CA GLY A 87 -18.81 -15.90 18.42
C GLY A 87 -18.69 -14.70 19.38
N ARG A 88 -17.50 -14.48 19.94
CA ARG A 88 -17.21 -13.37 20.86
C ARG A 88 -15.85 -12.74 20.53
N VAL A 89 -15.73 -11.46 20.82
CA VAL A 89 -14.46 -10.72 20.65
C VAL A 89 -13.56 -11.01 21.86
N ARG A 90 -12.25 -11.15 21.65
CA ARG A 90 -11.28 -11.23 22.76
C ARG A 90 -11.24 -9.92 23.53
N GLU A 91 -10.89 -9.97 24.81
CA GLU A 91 -10.80 -8.78 25.67
C GLU A 91 -9.78 -7.75 25.14
N ASP A 92 -8.69 -8.23 24.55
CA ASP A 92 -7.62 -7.40 23.97
C ASP A 92 -7.89 -6.94 22.54
N ALA A 93 -8.88 -7.51 21.85
CA ALA A 93 -9.14 -7.25 20.41
C ALA A 93 -9.49 -5.79 20.13
N ALA A 94 -10.24 -5.13 21.00
CA ALA A 94 -10.59 -3.72 20.84
C ALA A 94 -9.34 -2.82 20.87
N VAL A 95 -8.42 -3.08 21.80
CA VAL A 95 -7.16 -2.33 21.92
C VAL A 95 -6.29 -2.55 20.69
N ILE A 96 -6.13 -3.83 20.26
CA ILE A 96 -5.35 -4.18 19.06
C ILE A 96 -5.95 -3.51 17.82
N PHE A 97 -7.27 -3.59 17.64
CA PHE A 97 -7.95 -2.97 16.52
C PHE A 97 -7.72 -1.46 16.46
N HIS A 98 -7.90 -0.75 17.59
CA HIS A 98 -7.71 0.69 17.64
C HIS A 98 -6.25 1.10 17.43
N LEU A 99 -5.28 0.33 17.96
CA LEU A 99 -3.87 0.54 17.71
C LEU A 99 -3.53 0.35 16.22
N VAL A 100 -4.04 -0.70 15.59
CA VAL A 100 -3.84 -0.93 14.14
C VAL A 100 -4.47 0.20 13.33
N CYS A 101 -5.67 0.68 13.67
CA CYS A 101 -6.32 1.80 13.00
C CYS A 101 -5.49 3.09 13.02
N LEU A 102 -4.68 3.30 14.07
CA LEU A 102 -3.76 4.44 14.16
C LEU A 102 -2.40 4.18 13.52
N LEU A 103 -1.78 3.05 13.87
CA LEU A 103 -0.40 2.78 13.49
C LEU A 103 -0.25 2.43 12.00
N LEU A 104 -1.23 1.73 11.41
CA LEU A 104 -1.18 1.36 10.00
C LEU A 104 -1.11 2.59 9.08
N PRO A 105 -2.03 3.57 9.12
CA PRO A 105 -1.93 4.75 8.27
C PRO A 105 -0.71 5.62 8.61
N ALA A 106 -0.33 5.72 9.89
CA ALA A 106 0.84 6.48 10.31
C ALA A 106 2.14 5.92 9.71
N LEU A 107 2.38 4.61 9.86
CA LEU A 107 3.54 3.93 9.29
C LEU A 107 3.49 3.89 7.76
N PHE A 108 2.31 3.71 7.18
CA PHE A 108 2.12 3.76 5.73
C PHE A 108 2.49 5.12 5.15
N GLY A 109 2.06 6.21 5.79
CA GLY A 109 2.45 7.57 5.42
C GLY A 109 3.94 7.84 5.64
N LEU A 110 4.48 7.40 6.79
CA LEU A 110 5.89 7.56 7.13
C LEU A 110 6.79 6.88 6.10
N TYR A 111 6.59 5.59 5.84
CA TYR A 111 7.40 4.85 4.85
C TYR A 111 7.12 5.34 3.43
N GLY A 112 5.90 5.72 3.10
CA GLY A 112 5.56 6.32 1.82
C GLY A 112 6.33 7.59 1.53
N ALA A 113 6.52 8.45 2.54
CA ALA A 113 7.25 9.71 2.42
C ALA A 113 8.78 9.57 2.60
N TRP A 114 9.23 8.49 3.22
CA TRP A 114 10.65 8.30 3.53
C TRP A 114 11.44 7.98 2.26
N GLN A 115 12.30 8.90 1.85
CA GLN A 115 13.14 8.74 0.67
C GLN A 115 14.15 7.60 0.85
N GLU A 116 14.42 6.85 -0.22
CA GLU A 116 15.45 5.82 -0.25
C GLU A 116 16.84 6.47 -0.17
N ARG A 117 17.72 5.85 0.62
CA ARG A 117 19.11 6.27 0.77
C ARG A 117 20.03 5.38 -0.07
N THR A 118 21.19 5.90 -0.41
CA THR A 118 22.21 5.17 -1.19
C THR A 118 22.79 3.96 -0.44
N HIS A 119 22.84 4.03 0.91
CA HIS A 119 23.37 2.97 1.76
C HIS A 119 22.28 1.98 2.17
N LEU A 120 22.18 0.90 1.40
CA LEU A 120 21.14 -0.13 1.52
C LEU A 120 20.98 -0.68 2.96
N LEU A 121 22.09 -1.08 3.59
CA LEU A 121 22.06 -1.69 4.92
C LEU A 121 21.61 -0.72 6.00
N GLN A 122 22.10 0.52 5.94
CA GLN A 122 21.72 1.56 6.91
C GLN A 122 20.24 1.92 6.79
N ASP A 123 19.71 2.01 5.57
CA ASP A 123 18.30 2.30 5.32
C ASP A 123 17.40 1.15 5.79
N LEU A 124 17.81 -0.10 5.54
CA LEU A 124 17.12 -1.31 6.04
C LEU A 124 17.07 -1.34 7.57
N VAL A 125 18.21 -1.12 8.22
CA VAL A 125 18.30 -1.10 9.70
C VAL A 125 17.48 0.04 10.29
N ALA A 126 17.54 1.25 9.71
CA ALA A 126 16.80 2.39 10.21
C ALA A 126 15.28 2.17 10.12
N ARG A 127 14.77 1.66 8.98
CA ARG A 127 13.35 1.35 8.80
C ARG A 127 12.91 0.21 9.71
N GLY A 128 13.72 -0.85 9.82
CA GLY A 128 13.48 -1.97 10.72
C GLY A 128 13.45 -1.56 12.18
N ALA A 129 14.37 -0.68 12.60
CA ALA A 129 14.43 -0.17 13.96
C ALA A 129 13.17 0.67 14.31
N VAL A 130 12.68 1.51 13.38
CA VAL A 130 11.43 2.25 13.58
C VAL A 130 10.23 1.31 13.72
N LEU A 131 10.10 0.32 12.83
CA LEU A 131 9.01 -0.65 12.89
C LEU A 131 9.05 -1.44 14.19
N PHE A 132 10.23 -1.91 14.59
CA PHE A 132 10.44 -2.64 15.84
C PHE A 132 10.15 -1.77 17.07
N ALA A 133 10.63 -0.53 17.10
CA ALA A 133 10.41 0.40 18.22
C ALA A 133 8.91 0.72 18.38
N VAL A 134 8.22 1.06 17.28
CA VAL A 134 6.77 1.33 17.31
C VAL A 134 5.99 0.09 17.76
N GLY A 135 6.31 -1.09 17.21
CA GLY A 135 5.69 -2.35 17.60
C GLY A 135 5.93 -2.69 19.08
N SER A 136 7.17 -2.53 19.56
CA SER A 136 7.51 -2.79 20.98
C SER A 136 6.79 -1.85 21.93
N VAL A 137 6.69 -0.57 21.60
CA VAL A 137 5.95 0.41 22.40
C VAL A 137 4.46 0.08 22.40
N ALA A 138 3.88 -0.27 21.25
CA ALA A 138 2.46 -0.66 21.15
C ALA A 138 2.14 -1.89 22.02
N VAL A 139 2.98 -2.93 21.95
CA VAL A 139 2.83 -4.14 22.76
C VAL A 139 3.00 -3.83 24.26
N ALA A 140 4.00 -3.03 24.63
CA ALA A 140 4.22 -2.65 26.02
C ALA A 140 3.03 -1.86 26.61
N LEU A 141 2.48 -0.91 25.84
CA LEU A 141 1.30 -0.14 26.25
C LEU A 141 0.06 -1.03 26.39
N GLN A 142 -0.16 -1.93 25.44
CA GLN A 142 -1.27 -2.89 25.49
C GLN A 142 -1.18 -3.82 26.72
N GLN A 143 0.03 -4.30 27.04
CA GLN A 143 0.20 -5.22 28.18
C GLN A 143 0.15 -4.53 29.53
N SER A 144 0.73 -3.32 29.63
CA SER A 144 0.84 -2.61 30.91
C SER A 144 -0.40 -1.79 31.28
N TYR A 145 -1.10 -1.24 30.28
CA TYR A 145 -2.20 -0.28 30.51
C TYR A 145 -3.38 -0.49 29.54
N PRO A 146 -3.96 -1.70 29.40
CA PRO A 146 -4.98 -1.98 28.37
C PRO A 146 -6.23 -1.12 28.52
N GLU A 147 -6.77 -1.00 29.74
CA GLU A 147 -7.99 -0.23 30.01
C GLU A 147 -7.78 1.29 29.84
N ALA A 148 -6.68 1.83 30.38
CA ALA A 148 -6.34 3.23 30.24
C ALA A 148 -6.09 3.60 28.77
N LEU A 149 -5.45 2.71 28.02
CA LEU A 149 -5.22 2.90 26.59
C LEU A 149 -6.53 2.89 25.81
N LEU A 150 -7.42 1.95 26.10
CA LEU A 150 -8.72 1.84 25.44
C LEU A 150 -9.58 3.08 25.73
N THR A 151 -9.67 3.51 26.98
CA THR A 151 -10.44 4.70 27.36
C THR A 151 -9.89 5.96 26.67
N TRP A 152 -8.56 6.10 26.65
CA TRP A 152 -7.89 7.22 25.98
C TRP A 152 -8.10 7.21 24.46
N LEU A 153 -8.04 6.05 23.82
CA LEU A 153 -8.26 5.90 22.37
C LEU A 153 -9.73 6.15 21.99
N ALA A 154 -10.68 5.63 22.77
CA ALA A 154 -12.10 5.75 22.52
C ALA A 154 -12.71 7.10 22.94
N GLU A 155 -11.94 7.97 23.61
CA GLU A 155 -12.41 9.28 24.08
C GLU A 155 -12.88 10.17 22.94
N ILE A 156 -14.07 10.74 23.09
CA ILE A 156 -14.65 11.69 22.13
C ILE A 156 -14.07 13.07 22.41
N ARG A 157 -13.05 13.47 21.64
CA ARG A 157 -12.35 14.75 21.81
C ARG A 157 -13.05 15.93 21.15
N TRP A 158 -13.78 15.66 20.08
CA TRP A 158 -14.50 16.68 19.31
C TRP A 158 -16.00 16.33 19.20
N PRO A 159 -16.80 16.62 20.24
CA PRO A 159 -18.24 16.26 20.23
C PRO A 159 -19.01 16.83 19.04
N ALA A 160 -18.65 18.03 18.56
CA ALA A 160 -19.28 18.67 17.42
C ALA A 160 -19.12 17.92 16.08
N LEU A 161 -18.07 17.09 15.97
CA LEU A 161 -17.81 16.28 14.78
C LEU A 161 -18.28 14.84 14.95
N HIS A 162 -18.71 14.46 16.17
CA HIS A 162 -19.16 13.10 16.44
C HIS A 162 -20.54 12.85 15.79
N GLY A 163 -20.62 11.78 15.01
CA GLY A 163 -21.85 11.39 14.32
C GLY A 163 -21.94 9.91 13.99
N HIS A 164 -23.12 9.45 13.63
CA HIS A 164 -23.39 8.04 13.28
C HIS A 164 -22.61 7.53 12.05
N TRP A 165 -21.98 8.43 11.29
CA TRP A 165 -21.11 8.10 10.16
C TRP A 165 -19.71 7.63 10.58
N MET A 166 -19.34 7.86 11.85
CA MET A 166 -18.03 7.48 12.39
C MET A 166 -18.06 6.02 12.87
N SER A 167 -17.41 5.16 12.16
CA SER A 167 -17.24 3.73 12.50
C SER A 167 -15.88 3.41 13.13
N LEU A 168 -14.96 4.37 13.12
CA LEU A 168 -13.64 4.29 13.73
C LEU A 168 -13.50 5.32 14.86
N ILE A 169 -12.46 5.16 15.70
CA ILE A 169 -12.14 6.16 16.73
C ILE A 169 -11.80 7.51 16.08
N GLN A 170 -12.19 8.57 16.75
CA GLN A 170 -12.18 9.93 16.21
C GLN A 170 -10.81 10.40 15.71
N MET A 171 -9.72 10.00 16.39
CA MET A 171 -8.34 10.37 16.02
C MET A 171 -7.87 9.78 14.68
N VAL A 172 -8.49 8.71 14.22
CA VAL A 172 -8.12 8.05 12.95
C VAL A 172 -8.43 8.94 11.74
N TYR A 173 -9.54 9.68 11.77
CA TYR A 173 -9.97 10.52 10.65
C TYR A 173 -8.99 11.65 10.31
N PRO A 174 -8.56 12.51 11.26
CA PRO A 174 -7.57 13.53 10.96
C PRO A 174 -6.21 12.94 10.60
N LEU A 175 -5.85 11.77 11.14
CA LEU A 175 -4.63 11.07 10.77
C LEU A 175 -4.66 10.62 9.31
N PHE A 176 -5.74 9.95 8.88
CA PHE A 176 -5.91 9.56 7.47
C PHE A 176 -5.91 10.77 6.54
N LEU A 177 -6.59 11.85 6.91
CA LEU A 177 -6.60 13.08 6.13
C LEU A 177 -5.18 13.67 6.01
N GLY A 178 -4.43 13.74 7.11
CA GLY A 178 -3.05 14.23 7.11
C GLY A 178 -2.14 13.38 6.23
N VAL A 179 -2.21 12.06 6.34
CA VAL A 179 -1.45 11.13 5.49
C VAL A 179 -1.88 11.24 4.02
N PHE A 180 -3.18 11.37 3.75
CA PHE A 180 -3.69 11.56 2.40
C PHE A 180 -3.14 12.84 1.77
N ILE A 181 -3.20 13.97 2.49
CA ILE A 181 -2.63 15.24 2.04
C ILE A 181 -1.12 15.11 1.78
N LEU A 182 -0.39 14.46 2.68
CA LEU A 182 1.05 14.19 2.52
C LEU A 182 1.34 13.45 1.21
N LEU A 183 0.62 12.36 0.94
CA LEU A 183 0.79 11.55 -0.27
C LEU A 183 0.35 12.31 -1.53
N VAL A 184 -0.71 13.12 -1.48
CA VAL A 184 -1.12 14.00 -2.59
C VAL A 184 -0.02 15.01 -2.91
N VAL A 185 0.52 15.69 -1.90
CA VAL A 185 1.63 16.64 -2.09
C VAL A 185 2.85 15.95 -2.70
N GLN A 186 3.16 14.73 -2.25
CA GLN A 186 4.25 13.93 -2.79
C GLN A 186 4.00 13.56 -4.27
N TYR A 187 2.79 13.12 -4.63
CA TYR A 187 2.43 12.85 -6.01
C TYR A 187 2.52 14.09 -6.90
N LEU A 188 2.03 15.24 -6.43
CA LEU A 188 2.08 16.49 -7.20
C LEU A 188 3.51 17.02 -7.39
N ARG A 189 4.42 16.75 -6.45
CA ARG A 189 5.85 17.08 -6.57
C ARG A 189 6.57 16.18 -7.57
N ALA A 190 6.29 14.89 -7.53
CA ALA A 190 6.93 13.88 -8.37
C ALA A 190 5.90 12.81 -8.78
N PRO A 191 5.15 13.02 -9.90
CA PRO A 191 4.12 12.09 -10.33
C PRO A 191 4.74 10.77 -10.79
N ARG A 192 4.57 9.73 -9.96
CA ARG A 192 5.05 8.37 -10.20
C ARG A 192 3.91 7.37 -10.00
N PRO A 193 3.92 6.23 -10.71
CA PRO A 193 2.95 5.16 -10.51
C PRO A 193 2.85 4.70 -9.06
N LEU A 194 3.99 4.63 -8.36
CA LEU A 194 4.04 4.22 -6.96
C LEU A 194 3.28 5.18 -6.03
N HIS A 195 3.42 6.51 -6.21
CA HIS A 195 2.70 7.47 -5.38
C HIS A 195 1.18 7.39 -5.62
N ALA A 196 0.75 7.09 -6.86
CA ALA A 196 -0.65 6.83 -7.17
C ALA A 196 -1.15 5.54 -6.49
N ALA A 197 -0.34 4.47 -6.50
CA ALA A 197 -0.65 3.22 -5.81
C ALA A 197 -0.77 3.41 -4.29
N GLN A 198 0.09 4.23 -3.68
CA GLN A 198 0.00 4.57 -2.26
C GLN A 198 -1.29 5.34 -1.93
N LEU A 199 -1.68 6.32 -2.74
CA LEU A 199 -2.93 7.07 -2.55
C LEU A 199 -4.15 6.16 -2.62
N ILE A 200 -4.24 5.33 -3.66
CA ILE A 200 -5.36 4.40 -3.83
C ILE A 200 -5.32 3.32 -2.74
N GLY A 201 -4.14 2.82 -2.38
CA GLY A 201 -3.95 1.87 -1.28
C GLY A 201 -4.42 2.41 0.07
N LEU A 202 -4.11 3.69 0.37
CA LEU A 202 -4.58 4.34 1.59
C LEU A 202 -6.11 4.43 1.64
N LEU A 203 -6.77 4.74 0.51
CA LEU A 203 -8.23 4.73 0.43
C LEU A 203 -8.80 3.33 0.64
N GLY A 204 -8.14 2.30 0.08
CA GLY A 204 -8.49 0.90 0.32
C GLY A 204 -8.38 0.50 1.79
N ILE A 205 -7.31 0.90 2.48
CA ILE A 205 -7.12 0.69 3.93
C ILE A 205 -8.22 1.41 4.72
N PHE A 206 -8.52 2.67 4.39
CA PHE A 206 -9.56 3.44 5.07
C PHE A 206 -10.94 2.77 4.97
N TRP A 207 -11.29 2.27 3.80
CA TRP A 207 -12.54 1.54 3.59
C TRP A 207 -12.55 0.17 4.29
N MET A 208 -11.41 -0.54 4.29
CA MET A 208 -11.28 -1.89 4.85
C MET A 208 -11.51 -1.91 6.36
N LEU A 209 -10.91 -0.98 7.11
CA LEU A 209 -10.89 -1.04 8.57
C LEU A 209 -12.29 -1.16 9.21
N PRO A 210 -13.30 -0.34 8.85
CA PRO A 210 -14.65 -0.49 9.40
C PRO A 210 -15.31 -1.82 9.02
N GLN A 211 -14.95 -2.40 7.87
CA GLN A 211 -15.58 -3.60 7.33
C GLN A 211 -14.94 -4.91 7.82
N THR A 212 -13.81 -4.84 8.53
CA THR A 212 -13.00 -5.99 8.93
C THR A 212 -13.79 -7.06 9.68
N PHE A 213 -14.73 -6.66 10.55
CA PHE A 213 -15.58 -7.59 11.31
C PHE A 213 -16.98 -7.80 10.70
N ILE A 214 -17.32 -7.07 9.65
CA ILE A 214 -18.67 -7.09 9.05
C ILE A 214 -18.71 -7.98 7.83
N LEU A 215 -17.72 -7.85 6.95
CA LEU A 215 -17.66 -8.58 5.68
C LEU A 215 -16.58 -9.66 5.75
N PRO A 216 -16.92 -10.91 5.42
CA PRO A 216 -15.95 -12.01 5.41
C PRO A 216 -14.87 -11.73 4.34
N PHE A 217 -13.64 -12.15 4.64
CA PHE A 217 -12.48 -12.02 3.74
C PHE A 217 -12.08 -10.60 3.32
N THR A 218 -12.77 -9.55 3.79
CA THR A 218 -12.42 -8.17 3.46
C THR A 218 -10.99 -7.85 3.81
N LEU A 219 -10.54 -8.27 4.99
CA LEU A 219 -9.17 -8.08 5.46
C LEU A 219 -8.16 -8.75 4.53
N ASN A 220 -8.37 -10.03 4.22
CA ASN A 220 -7.49 -10.83 3.35
C ASN A 220 -7.41 -10.24 1.93
N ILE A 221 -8.56 -9.90 1.36
CA ILE A 221 -8.66 -9.37 -0.01
C ILE A 221 -8.01 -7.99 -0.07
N MET A 222 -8.40 -7.06 0.81
CA MET A 222 -7.95 -5.67 0.71
C MET A 222 -6.47 -5.50 1.05
N CYS A 223 -5.95 -6.21 2.07
CA CYS A 223 -4.51 -6.20 2.36
C CYS A 223 -3.70 -6.76 1.19
N SER A 224 -4.17 -7.86 0.57
CA SER A 224 -3.54 -8.41 -0.64
C SER A 224 -3.56 -7.42 -1.80
N GLN A 225 -4.69 -6.75 -2.03
CA GLN A 225 -4.82 -5.76 -3.10
C GLN A 225 -3.89 -4.56 -2.90
N VAL A 226 -3.81 -4.02 -1.68
CA VAL A 226 -2.90 -2.90 -1.38
C VAL A 226 -1.44 -3.29 -1.62
N MET A 227 -1.02 -4.47 -1.15
CA MET A 227 0.33 -4.97 -1.41
C MET A 227 0.57 -5.23 -2.89
N LEU A 228 -0.41 -5.78 -3.62
CA LEU A 228 -0.34 -6.02 -5.06
C LEU A 228 -0.25 -4.71 -5.85
N MET A 229 -0.98 -3.65 -5.45
CA MET A 229 -0.87 -2.32 -6.05
C MET A 229 0.56 -1.79 -5.95
N ILE A 230 1.20 -1.93 -4.77
CA ILE A 230 2.58 -1.51 -4.55
C ILE A 230 3.52 -2.32 -5.44
N ALA A 231 3.40 -3.65 -5.45
CA ALA A 231 4.24 -4.52 -6.28
C ALA A 231 4.08 -4.24 -7.78
N ALA A 232 2.84 -4.04 -8.25
CA ALA A 232 2.55 -3.68 -9.63
C ALA A 232 3.13 -2.32 -10.03
N ALA A 233 3.09 -1.33 -9.11
CA ALA A 233 3.69 -0.03 -9.35
C ALA A 233 5.21 -0.11 -9.45
N VAL A 234 5.88 -0.91 -8.60
CA VAL A 234 7.32 -1.18 -8.70
C VAL A 234 7.66 -1.85 -10.02
N ALA A 235 6.86 -2.86 -10.43
CA ALA A 235 7.04 -3.53 -11.72
C ALA A 235 6.90 -2.57 -12.90
N HIS A 236 5.90 -1.68 -12.84
CA HIS A 236 5.69 -0.66 -13.86
C HIS A 236 6.85 0.34 -13.94
N GLU A 237 7.37 0.82 -12.81
CA GLU A 237 8.55 1.70 -12.78
C GLU A 237 9.80 0.98 -13.31
N ALA A 238 10.03 -0.28 -12.91
CA ALA A 238 11.13 -1.08 -13.41
C ALA A 238 11.05 -1.30 -14.94
N TYR A 239 9.85 -1.57 -15.46
CA TYR A 239 9.61 -1.66 -16.89
C TYR A 239 9.91 -0.34 -17.60
N GLN A 240 9.45 0.78 -17.07
CA GLN A 240 9.74 2.11 -17.68
C GLN A 240 11.24 2.39 -17.73
N MET A 241 12.00 2.12 -16.66
CA MET A 241 13.46 2.28 -16.63
C MET A 241 14.17 1.38 -17.63
N ALA A 242 13.66 0.16 -17.87
CA ALA A 242 14.27 -0.78 -18.80
C ALA A 242 14.05 -0.42 -20.29
N PHE A 243 12.90 0.23 -20.60
CA PHE A 243 12.45 0.44 -22.00
C PHE A 243 12.42 1.90 -22.44
N ARG A 244 12.64 2.86 -21.52
CA ARG A 244 12.68 4.29 -21.84
C ARG A 244 14.03 4.88 -21.51
N ASP A 245 14.44 5.84 -22.33
CA ASP A 245 15.61 6.68 -22.06
C ASP A 245 15.28 7.70 -20.96
N GLU A 246 16.14 7.83 -19.97
CA GLU A 246 15.90 8.69 -18.81
C GLU A 246 15.88 10.18 -19.13
N LEU A 247 16.63 10.61 -20.14
CA LEU A 247 16.79 12.02 -20.52
C LEU A 247 15.65 12.49 -21.42
N THR A 248 15.34 11.71 -22.45
CA THR A 248 14.40 12.09 -23.50
C THR A 248 12.99 11.53 -23.27
N GLY A 249 12.85 10.49 -22.44
CA GLY A 249 11.59 9.76 -22.26
C GLY A 249 11.17 8.93 -23.49
N LEU A 250 11.98 8.91 -24.55
CA LEU A 250 11.72 8.15 -25.76
C LEU A 250 11.95 6.64 -25.53
N PRO A 251 11.35 5.77 -26.36
CA PRO A 251 11.64 4.34 -26.34
C PRO A 251 13.12 4.08 -26.59
N GLY A 252 13.79 3.40 -25.65
CA GLY A 252 15.20 3.05 -25.77
C GLY A 252 15.45 1.89 -26.73
N ARG A 253 16.72 1.51 -26.91
CA ARG A 253 17.16 0.42 -27.81
C ARG A 253 16.43 -0.91 -27.56
N ARG A 254 16.14 -1.25 -26.28
CA ARG A 254 15.40 -2.48 -25.93
C ARG A 254 13.97 -2.45 -26.46
N ALA A 255 13.29 -1.32 -26.33
CA ALA A 255 11.94 -1.12 -26.85
C ALA A 255 11.91 -1.21 -28.39
N LEU A 256 12.93 -0.65 -29.07
CA LEU A 256 13.07 -0.77 -30.51
C LEU A 256 13.23 -2.23 -30.93
N ASN A 257 14.14 -2.97 -30.31
CA ASN A 257 14.38 -4.37 -30.64
C ASN A 257 13.11 -5.23 -30.45
N GLU A 258 12.36 -5.01 -29.37
CA GLU A 258 11.09 -5.72 -29.15
C GLU A 258 10.04 -5.38 -30.23
N ARG A 259 9.95 -4.12 -30.64
CA ARG A 259 9.06 -3.72 -31.75
C ARG A 259 9.47 -4.35 -33.06
N LEU A 260 10.77 -4.40 -33.36
CA LEU A 260 11.29 -5.02 -34.58
C LEU A 260 10.93 -6.51 -34.68
N GLN A 261 10.97 -7.25 -33.55
CA GLN A 261 10.56 -8.66 -33.49
C GLN A 261 9.07 -8.87 -33.72
N ARG A 262 8.23 -7.86 -33.48
CA ARG A 262 6.76 -7.92 -33.65
C ARG A 262 6.27 -7.35 -34.97
N LEU A 263 7.19 -6.96 -35.88
CA LEU A 263 6.82 -6.41 -37.19
C LEU A 263 6.17 -7.50 -38.06
N GLY A 264 5.08 -7.12 -38.73
CA GLY A 264 4.40 -7.96 -39.72
C GLY A 264 5.18 -8.06 -41.03
N ARG A 265 4.52 -8.56 -42.10
CA ARG A 265 5.17 -8.76 -43.40
C ARG A 265 5.47 -7.45 -44.17
N ASN A 266 4.67 -6.41 -43.95
CA ASN A 266 4.79 -5.14 -44.67
C ASN A 266 5.14 -4.02 -43.69
N TYR A 267 6.38 -3.55 -43.72
CA TYR A 267 6.84 -2.41 -42.91
C TYR A 267 7.93 -1.61 -43.65
N VAL A 268 8.09 -0.38 -43.23
CA VAL A 268 9.17 0.50 -43.65
C VAL A 268 9.93 0.96 -42.41
N ILE A 269 11.26 0.92 -42.47
CA ILE A 269 12.13 1.45 -41.43
C ILE A 269 12.77 2.71 -41.94
N ALA A 270 12.62 3.83 -41.21
CA ALA A 270 13.34 5.07 -41.46
C ALA A 270 14.37 5.26 -40.32
N MET A 271 15.61 5.54 -40.70
CA MET A 271 16.67 5.96 -39.78
C MET A 271 16.93 7.45 -40.01
N ALA A 272 16.90 8.21 -38.89
CA ALA A 272 17.28 9.61 -38.90
C ALA A 272 18.52 9.82 -38.04
N ASP A 273 19.46 10.57 -38.50
CA ASP A 273 20.66 10.98 -37.78
C ASP A 273 20.76 12.50 -37.75
N VAL A 274 21.42 13.04 -36.74
CA VAL A 274 21.64 14.47 -36.60
C VAL A 274 23.02 14.80 -37.13
N ASP A 275 23.06 15.53 -38.24
CA ASP A 275 24.32 16.01 -38.81
C ASP A 275 25.03 16.97 -37.84
N HIS A 276 26.35 16.85 -37.78
CA HIS A 276 27.25 17.72 -36.97
C HIS A 276 27.05 17.65 -35.43
N PHE A 277 26.57 16.54 -34.89
CA PHE A 277 26.35 16.38 -33.45
C PHE A 277 27.63 16.50 -32.58
N LYS A 278 28.82 16.41 -33.18
CA LYS A 278 30.13 16.45 -32.48
C LYS A 278 30.93 17.75 -32.78
N GLN A 279 30.30 18.86 -33.04
CA GLN A 279 31.01 20.15 -33.05
C GLN A 279 30.93 20.84 -31.70
#